data_ac7b2c3dc078614ddb58725e8b0f0521
#
_entry.id   ac7b2c3dc078614ddb58725e8b0f0521
#
_cell.length_a   1.000
_cell.length_b   1.000
_cell.length_c   1.000
_cell.angle_alpha   90.00
_cell.angle_beta   90.00
_cell.angle_gamma   90.00
#
_symmetry.space_group_name_H-M   'P 1'
#
loop_
_entity.id
_entity.type
_entity.pdbx_description
1 polymer ?
#
loop_
_entity_poly.entity_id
_entity_poly.type
_entity_poly.pdbx_seq_one_letter_code
_entity_poly.pdbx_strand_id
1 'polypeptide(L)'
;MKVETEYNIGDKVWVVYECNGEVNVYSDIIDSIMVTEKGIKIWFKECCDCDMTEDEIVLYEDTEALVDKIMELDNKISNMKG
;
A
#
# COMPACT_ATOMS: atom_id res chain seq x y z
N MET A 1 -2.92 -23.16 8.78
CA MET A 1 -2.29 -21.88 9.16
C MET A 1 -3.21 -20.72 8.83
N LYS A 2 -3.57 -19.94 9.84
CA LYS A 2 -4.44 -18.78 9.60
C LYS A 2 -3.62 -17.64 9.03
N VAL A 3 -4.05 -17.13 7.89
CA VAL A 3 -3.53 -15.88 7.37
C VAL A 3 -4.44 -14.77 7.90
N GLU A 4 -3.92 -13.98 8.82
CA GLU A 4 -4.66 -12.83 9.33
C GLU A 4 -4.25 -11.60 8.57
N THR A 5 -5.23 -10.88 8.04
CA THR A 5 -4.98 -9.59 7.43
C THR A 5 -5.35 -8.50 8.42
N GLU A 6 -4.55 -7.45 8.49
CA GLU A 6 -4.86 -6.28 9.31
C GLU A 6 -5.92 -5.39 8.65
N TYR A 7 -6.31 -5.70 7.44
CA TYR A 7 -7.18 -4.87 6.61
C TYR A 7 -8.50 -5.58 6.35
N ASN A 8 -9.56 -4.80 6.26
CA ASN A 8 -10.91 -5.30 5.96
C ASN A 8 -11.50 -4.54 4.78
N ILE A 9 -12.42 -5.19 4.08
CA ILE A 9 -13.18 -4.54 3.00
C ILE A 9 -13.94 -3.35 3.61
N GLY A 10 -13.84 -2.20 2.97
CA GLY A 10 -14.44 -0.95 3.45
C GLY A 10 -13.50 -0.07 4.26
N ASP A 11 -12.32 -0.58 4.62
CA ASP A 11 -11.34 0.21 5.35
C ASP A 11 -10.73 1.29 4.44
N LYS A 12 -10.53 2.47 5.01
CA LYS A 12 -9.83 3.54 4.33
C LYS A 12 -8.34 3.39 4.63
N VAL A 13 -7.51 3.47 3.60
CA VAL A 13 -6.06 3.30 3.71
C VAL A 13 -5.33 4.35 2.89
N TRP A 14 -4.05 4.53 3.20
CA TRP A 14 -3.13 5.27 2.35
C TRP A 14 -2.44 4.27 1.43
N VAL A 15 -2.33 4.61 0.16
CA VAL A 15 -1.55 3.84 -0.80
C VAL A 15 -0.28 4.61 -1.08
N VAL A 16 0.86 3.98 -0.87
CA VAL A 16 2.18 4.60 -1.02
C VAL A 16 3.00 3.74 -1.97
N TYR A 17 3.42 4.32 -3.08
CA TYR A 17 4.19 3.56 -4.06
C TYR A 17 5.18 4.47 -4.79
N GLU A 18 6.18 3.84 -5.38
CA GLU A 18 7.18 4.53 -6.19
C GLU A 18 6.86 4.32 -7.67
N CYS A 19 6.94 5.39 -8.45
CA CYS A 19 6.73 5.33 -9.89
C CYS A 19 7.65 6.35 -10.55
N ASN A 20 8.48 5.89 -11.48
CA ASN A 20 9.40 6.74 -12.24
C ASN A 20 10.33 7.60 -11.37
N GLY A 21 10.74 7.05 -10.23
CA GLY A 21 11.62 7.77 -9.31
C GLY A 21 10.92 8.77 -8.42
N GLU A 22 9.60 8.72 -8.34
CA GLU A 22 8.81 9.59 -7.49
C GLU A 22 7.95 8.77 -6.53
N VAL A 23 7.78 9.27 -5.31
CA VAL A 23 6.88 8.66 -4.34
C VAL A 23 5.49 9.24 -4.54
N ASN A 24 4.51 8.36 -4.70
CA ASN A 24 3.12 8.75 -4.87
C ASN A 24 2.32 8.28 -3.67
N VAL A 25 1.44 9.15 -3.17
CA VAL A 25 0.60 8.86 -2.02
C VAL A 25 -0.83 9.29 -2.33
N TYR A 26 -1.78 8.38 -2.10
CA TYR A 26 -3.20 8.73 -2.17
C TYR A 26 -3.98 7.85 -1.21
N SER A 27 -5.21 8.25 -0.91
CA SER A 27 -6.09 7.46 -0.05
C SER A 27 -7.18 6.80 -0.88
N ASP A 28 -7.61 5.63 -0.47
CA ASP A 28 -8.68 4.90 -1.13
C ASP A 28 -9.34 3.96 -0.14
N ILE A 29 -10.42 3.34 -0.57
CA ILE A 29 -11.20 2.41 0.24
C ILE A 29 -11.04 1.01 -0.34
N ILE A 30 -10.77 0.04 0.52
CA ILE A 30 -10.61 -1.34 0.10
C ILE A 30 -11.95 -1.90 -0.40
N ASP A 31 -11.96 -2.35 -1.65
CA ASP A 31 -13.14 -2.95 -2.27
C ASP A 31 -13.11 -4.48 -2.20
N SER A 32 -11.95 -5.08 -2.43
CA SER A 32 -11.82 -6.54 -2.33
C SER A 32 -10.40 -6.93 -1.93
N ILE A 33 -10.30 -8.08 -1.28
CA ILE A 33 -9.03 -8.63 -0.81
C ILE A 33 -8.95 -10.08 -1.29
N MET A 34 -7.83 -10.44 -1.91
CA MET A 34 -7.58 -11.82 -2.34
C MET A 34 -6.31 -12.33 -1.66
N VAL A 35 -6.41 -13.48 -1.02
CA VAL A 35 -5.26 -14.17 -0.44
C VAL A 35 -4.71 -15.14 -1.47
N THR A 36 -3.42 -15.01 -1.79
CA THR A 36 -2.74 -15.89 -2.76
C THR A 36 -1.54 -16.54 -2.09
N GLU A 37 -0.95 -17.52 -2.77
CA GLU A 37 0.28 -18.17 -2.30
C GLU A 37 1.44 -17.20 -2.14
N LYS A 38 1.44 -16.12 -2.91
CA LYS A 38 2.51 -15.10 -2.90
C LYS A 38 2.23 -13.95 -1.95
N GLY A 39 1.06 -13.93 -1.29
CA GLY A 39 0.67 -12.88 -0.38
C GLY A 39 -0.75 -12.41 -0.63
N ILE A 40 -1.02 -11.21 -0.21
CA ILE A 40 -2.36 -10.61 -0.28
C ILE A 40 -2.39 -9.55 -1.37
N LYS A 41 -3.42 -9.62 -2.21
CA LYS A 41 -3.70 -8.59 -3.23
C LYS A 41 -4.94 -7.82 -2.82
N ILE A 42 -4.91 -6.51 -3.02
CA ILE A 42 -5.99 -5.61 -2.59
C ILE A 42 -6.41 -4.75 -3.76
N TRP A 43 -7.72 -4.68 -3.98
CA TRP A 43 -8.31 -3.80 -4.99
C TRP A 43 -9.10 -2.71 -4.29
N PHE A 44 -9.12 -1.53 -4.90
CA PHE A 44 -9.75 -0.34 -4.34
C PHE A 44 -10.95 0.11 -5.16
N LYS A 45 -11.84 0.87 -4.53
CA LYS A 45 -13.06 1.33 -5.18
C LYS A 45 -12.80 2.29 -6.33
N GLU A 46 -11.87 3.21 -6.16
CA GLU A 46 -11.59 4.23 -7.17
C GLU A 46 -10.60 3.75 -8.21
N CYS A 47 -9.70 2.86 -7.85
CA CYS A 47 -8.69 2.32 -8.75
C CYS A 47 -8.93 0.83 -8.95
N CYS A 48 -9.93 0.49 -9.74
CA CYS A 48 -10.33 -0.90 -9.93
C CYS A 48 -9.40 -1.72 -10.83
N ASP A 49 -8.53 -1.06 -11.59
CA ASP A 49 -7.58 -1.74 -12.47
C ASP A 49 -6.21 -1.98 -11.82
N CYS A 50 -6.01 -1.48 -10.60
CA CYS A 50 -4.75 -1.61 -9.89
C CYS A 50 -4.89 -2.61 -8.76
N ASP A 51 -4.03 -3.63 -8.75
CA ASP A 51 -3.91 -4.50 -7.60
C ASP A 51 -2.68 -4.07 -6.81
N MET A 52 -2.85 -3.95 -5.51
CA MET A 52 -1.76 -3.57 -4.61
C MET A 52 -1.50 -4.68 -3.61
N THR A 53 -0.26 -4.79 -3.18
CA THR A 53 0.10 -5.71 -2.11
C THR A 53 0.01 -4.99 -0.77
N GLU A 54 -0.04 -5.75 0.32
CA GLU A 54 -0.12 -5.17 1.67
C GLU A 54 1.08 -4.28 2.00
N ASP A 55 2.21 -4.46 1.31
CA ASP A 55 3.42 -3.65 1.54
C ASP A 55 3.26 -2.22 1.02
N GLU A 56 2.29 -1.97 0.17
CA GLU A 56 2.08 -0.67 -0.46
C GLU A 56 0.99 0.15 0.22
N ILE A 57 0.37 -0.40 1.27
CA ILE A 57 -0.73 0.27 1.97
C ILE A 57 -0.45 0.43 3.45
N VAL A 58 -1.06 1.46 4.03
CA VAL A 58 -0.97 1.78 5.44
C VAL A 58 -2.36 2.18 5.91
N LEU A 59 -2.75 1.77 7.10
CA LEU A 59 -4.03 2.18 7.67
C LEU A 59 -4.13 3.70 7.72
N TYR A 60 -5.29 4.22 7.36
CA TYR A 60 -5.50 5.67 7.25
C TYR A 60 -5.20 6.41 8.57
N GLU A 61 -5.46 5.77 9.69
CA GLU A 61 -5.22 6.34 11.02
C GLU A 61 -3.76 6.26 11.46
N ASP A 62 -2.96 5.41 10.82
CA ASP A 62 -1.57 5.18 11.20
C ASP A 62 -0.64 6.10 10.41
N THR A 63 -0.64 7.38 10.78
CA THR A 63 0.17 8.40 10.11
C THR A 63 1.68 8.19 10.32
N GLU A 64 2.08 7.57 11.44
CA GLU A 64 3.49 7.27 11.69
C GLU A 64 4.01 6.23 10.67
N ALA A 65 3.24 5.18 10.44
CA ALA A 65 3.61 4.17 9.45
C ALA A 65 3.63 4.77 8.04
N LEU A 66 2.73 5.70 7.75
CA LEU A 66 2.71 6.40 6.47
C LEU A 66 4.01 7.19 6.25
N VAL A 67 4.44 7.95 7.25
CA VAL A 67 5.67 8.73 7.16
C VAL A 67 6.88 7.81 6.99
N ASP A 68 6.95 6.74 7.76
CA ASP A 68 8.04 5.76 7.66
C ASP A 68 8.11 5.14 6.27
N LYS A 69 6.97 4.82 5.70
CA LYS A 69 6.89 4.25 4.35
C LYS A 69 7.38 5.23 3.30
N ILE A 70 6.97 6.48 3.39
CA ILE A 70 7.42 7.53 2.47
C ILE A 70 8.94 7.72 2.56
N MET A 71 9.47 7.76 3.76
CA MET A 71 10.92 7.92 3.99
C MET A 71 11.70 6.72 3.45
N GLU A 72 11.18 5.52 3.63
CA GLU A 72 11.79 4.30 3.12
C GLU A 72 11.89 4.31 1.60
N LEU A 73 10.82 4.67 0.93
CA LEU A 73 10.80 4.77 -0.53
C LEU A 73 11.71 5.89 -1.04
N ASP A 74 11.71 7.02 -0.36
CA ASP A 74 12.57 8.15 -0.72
C ASP A 74 14.05 7.79 -0.62
N ASN A 75 14.44 7.10 0.43
CA ASN A 75 15.81 6.59 0.61
C ASN A 75 16.19 5.61 -0.50
N LYS A 76 15.26 4.76 -0.87
CA LYS A 76 15.48 3.78 -1.94
C LYS A 76 15.73 4.46 -3.27
N ILE A 77 14.94 5.47 -3.58
CA ILE A 77 15.10 6.29 -4.80
C ILE A 77 16.44 7.01 -4.78
N SER A 78 16.80 7.60 -3.66
CA SER A 78 18.06 8.30 -3.47
C SER A 78 19.26 7.38 -3.70
N ASN A 79 19.19 6.15 -3.21
CA ASN A 79 20.24 5.15 -3.41
C ASN A 79 20.35 4.72 -4.87
N MET A 80 19.24 4.68 -5.59
CA MET A 80 19.25 4.32 -7.01
C MET A 80 19.86 5.41 -7.89
N LYS A 81 19.75 6.65 -7.48
CA LYS A 81 20.31 7.79 -8.22
C LYS A 81 21.80 8.02 -7.92
N GLY A 82 22.25 7.46 -6.85
CA GLY A 82 23.57 7.68 -6.35
C GLY A 82 24.60 6.75 -6.82
#